data_5bb21bde28f15947640f3a3a73768650
#
_entry.id   5bb21bde28f15947640f3a3a73768650
#
_cell.length_a   1.000
_cell.length_b   1.000
_cell.length_c   1.000
_cell.angle_alpha   90.00
_cell.angle_beta   90.00
_cell.angle_gamma   90.00
#
_symmetry.space_group_name_H-M   'P 1'
#
loop_
_entity.id
_entity.type
_entity.pdbx_description
1 polymer ?
#
loop_
_entity_poly.entity_id
_entity_poly.type
_entity_poly.pdbx_seq_one_letter_code
_entity_poly.pdbx_strand_id
1 'polypeptide(L)'
;MTQYESQYERMVKQPIPSLILTLALPTTISMLVTNIYNMADTYFVSTVGTSATGAVGIVFGLMAILQAFGFMFGHGAGANISRRLGAKRVEEARIFASTSFFGSLFFGALIAILGLIFLNPLMYLMGSTSTILPYARAYAFFILIAAPAMTSSCVMNNILRYEGQASLAMIGLTSGSIINIFGDYIFMRIFHMGVTGAGLSTALSQYISAFILYSMYHKGKTQSCFKWQYVSLEKHVIGSIVAVGFPSLCRQGLNSISVMTLNFAAGIYGDEAIAAMSVVSRISNLIFSVGVGIGQGFQPVSAFSYGAKRYDRLKQAFIFTVTLSTILLSIISVICLCFTKPLLLLFTQDSQVLSIAQLAMKFECIAIFFMAISIGANMLFQSIGRSVIATFLAALRSGLAFIPLVILLPHIWGITGLVLSQPIADLCASIVPIPFIFSLFKELS
;
A
#
# COMPACT_ATOMS: atom_id res chain seq x y z
N MET A 1 -22.81 -27.67 8.60
CA MET A 1 -21.59 -27.20 7.94
C MET A 1 -20.97 -26.13 8.83
N THR A 2 -19.75 -26.32 9.27
CA THR A 2 -19.05 -25.31 10.07
C THR A 2 -18.77 -24.09 9.19
N GLN A 3 -18.61 -22.92 9.80
CA GLN A 3 -18.26 -21.70 9.06
C GLN A 3 -16.93 -21.85 8.29
N TYR A 4 -16.00 -22.63 8.84
CA TYR A 4 -14.74 -22.95 8.15
C TYR A 4 -14.98 -23.81 6.90
N GLU A 5 -15.82 -24.84 6.98
CA GLU A 5 -16.16 -25.69 5.83
C GLU A 5 -16.78 -24.87 4.71
N SER A 6 -17.72 -23.98 5.02
CA SER A 6 -18.34 -23.06 4.05
C SER A 6 -17.30 -22.15 3.38
N GLN A 7 -16.39 -21.57 4.16
CA GLN A 7 -15.29 -20.73 3.65
C GLN A 7 -14.31 -21.54 2.79
N TYR A 8 -13.95 -22.74 3.25
CA TYR A 8 -13.05 -23.64 2.53
C TYR A 8 -13.66 -24.04 1.17
N GLU A 9 -14.92 -24.44 1.15
CA GLU A 9 -15.62 -24.79 -0.08
C GLU A 9 -15.72 -23.63 -1.05
N ARG A 10 -16.01 -22.42 -0.55
CA ARG A 10 -16.03 -21.20 -1.34
C ARG A 10 -14.68 -20.99 -2.03
N MET A 11 -13.58 -21.07 -1.30
CA MET A 11 -12.23 -20.83 -1.83
C MET A 11 -11.78 -21.91 -2.82
N VAL A 12 -12.26 -23.16 -2.65
CA VAL A 12 -11.87 -24.31 -3.50
C VAL A 12 -12.83 -24.53 -4.68
N LYS A 13 -14.14 -24.30 -4.52
CA LYS A 13 -15.15 -24.67 -5.53
C LYS A 13 -15.67 -23.50 -6.37
N GLN A 14 -15.69 -22.26 -5.82
CA GLN A 14 -16.21 -21.12 -6.56
C GLN A 14 -15.39 -20.86 -7.84
N PRO A 15 -16.01 -20.52 -8.98
CA PRO A 15 -15.29 -20.16 -10.20
C PRO A 15 -14.29 -19.02 -9.96
N ILE A 16 -13.07 -19.16 -10.49
CA ILE A 16 -11.97 -18.22 -10.27
C ILE A 16 -12.34 -16.77 -10.63
N PRO A 17 -12.97 -16.49 -11.78
CA PRO A 17 -13.34 -15.10 -12.12
C PRO A 17 -14.24 -14.45 -11.07
N SER A 18 -15.30 -15.14 -10.67
CA SER A 18 -16.25 -14.66 -9.65
C SER A 18 -15.57 -14.47 -8.28
N LEU A 19 -14.73 -15.41 -7.88
CA LEU A 19 -14.01 -15.36 -6.62
C LEU A 19 -13.07 -14.14 -6.56
N ILE A 20 -12.23 -13.96 -7.60
CA ILE A 20 -11.28 -12.84 -7.67
C ILE A 20 -12.02 -11.51 -7.73
N LEU A 21 -13.07 -11.36 -8.55
CA LEU A 21 -13.84 -10.13 -8.63
C LEU A 21 -14.47 -9.75 -7.27
N THR A 22 -15.03 -10.75 -6.56
CA THR A 22 -15.62 -10.53 -5.23
C THR A 22 -14.59 -10.03 -4.19
N LEU A 23 -13.32 -10.41 -4.34
CA LEU A 23 -12.26 -10.00 -3.43
C LEU A 23 -11.53 -8.72 -3.92
N ALA A 24 -11.33 -8.60 -5.22
CA ALA A 24 -10.61 -7.47 -5.81
C ALA A 24 -11.41 -6.18 -5.79
N LEU A 25 -12.72 -6.23 -6.04
CA LEU A 25 -13.54 -5.02 -6.10
C LEU A 25 -13.56 -4.25 -4.76
N PRO A 26 -13.87 -4.87 -3.61
CA PRO A 26 -13.79 -4.16 -2.33
C PRO A 26 -12.39 -3.65 -2.00
N THR A 27 -11.35 -4.41 -2.36
CA THR A 27 -9.97 -4.02 -2.09
C THR A 27 -9.55 -2.82 -2.94
N THR A 28 -9.93 -2.81 -4.23
CA THR A 28 -9.67 -1.68 -5.13
C THR A 28 -10.39 -0.42 -4.66
N ILE A 29 -11.66 -0.54 -4.27
CA ILE A 29 -12.41 0.58 -3.69
C ILE A 29 -11.71 1.12 -2.45
N SER A 30 -11.25 0.25 -1.55
CA SER A 30 -10.53 0.66 -0.35
C SER A 30 -9.25 1.44 -0.67
N MET A 31 -8.49 1.01 -1.68
CA MET A 31 -7.27 1.70 -2.12
C MET A 31 -7.59 3.09 -2.69
N LEU A 32 -8.63 3.20 -3.52
CA LEU A 32 -9.06 4.48 -4.07
C LEU A 32 -9.56 5.44 -2.99
N VAL A 33 -10.38 4.95 -2.05
CA VAL A 33 -10.86 5.77 -0.92
C VAL A 33 -9.71 6.24 -0.05
N THR A 34 -8.69 5.41 0.18
CA THR A 34 -7.49 5.80 0.92
C THR A 34 -6.72 6.93 0.22
N ASN A 35 -6.59 6.88 -1.10
CA ASN A 35 -5.96 7.97 -1.85
C ASN A 35 -6.78 9.26 -1.79
N ILE A 36 -8.10 9.15 -1.90
CA ILE A 36 -9.01 10.32 -1.83
C ILE A 36 -8.91 10.98 -0.45
N TYR A 37 -8.92 10.21 0.64
CA TYR A 37 -8.81 10.80 1.97
C TYR A 37 -7.46 11.49 2.20
N ASN A 38 -6.36 10.92 1.73
CA ASN A 38 -5.03 11.54 1.80
C ASN A 38 -4.98 12.88 1.03
N MET A 39 -5.69 12.96 -0.10
CA MET A 39 -5.82 14.21 -0.86
C MET A 39 -6.68 15.23 -0.11
N ALA A 40 -7.77 14.80 0.51
CA ALA A 40 -8.65 15.67 1.29
C ALA A 40 -7.94 16.25 2.51
N ASP A 41 -7.22 15.42 3.28
CA ASP A 41 -6.42 15.88 4.43
C ASP A 41 -5.40 16.94 4.00
N THR A 42 -4.65 16.68 2.92
CA THR A 42 -3.71 17.67 2.35
C THR A 42 -4.42 18.97 1.95
N TYR A 43 -5.60 18.88 1.35
CA TYR A 43 -6.38 20.04 0.95
C TYR A 43 -6.81 20.88 2.18
N PHE A 44 -7.37 20.26 3.20
CA PHE A 44 -7.78 20.98 4.42
C PHE A 44 -6.60 21.67 5.10
N VAL A 45 -5.46 20.97 5.23
CA VAL A 45 -4.27 21.56 5.86
C VAL A 45 -3.68 22.71 5.03
N SER A 46 -3.73 22.62 3.69
CA SER A 46 -3.23 23.69 2.82
C SER A 46 -3.95 25.02 3.05
N THR A 47 -5.18 25.00 3.57
CA THR A 47 -5.93 26.22 3.91
C THR A 47 -5.39 26.94 5.15
N VAL A 48 -4.56 26.30 5.98
CA VAL A 48 -3.96 26.88 7.18
C VAL A 48 -2.71 27.71 6.83
N GLY A 49 -1.95 27.27 5.84
CA GLY A 49 -0.77 27.99 5.36
C GLY A 49 0.35 27.06 4.87
N THR A 50 1.37 27.66 4.26
CA THR A 50 2.48 26.94 3.63
C THR A 50 3.29 26.11 4.64
N SER A 51 3.61 26.68 5.81
CA SER A 51 4.34 25.97 6.87
C SER A 51 3.56 24.78 7.43
N ALA A 52 2.22 24.91 7.53
CA ALA A 52 1.34 23.84 7.94
C ALA A 52 1.33 22.68 6.91
N THR A 53 1.25 23.02 5.62
CA THR A 53 1.31 22.06 4.53
C THR A 53 2.66 21.32 4.51
N GLY A 54 3.76 22.05 4.72
CA GLY A 54 5.08 21.45 4.84
C GLY A 54 5.19 20.51 6.04
N ALA A 55 4.59 20.86 7.17
CA ALA A 55 4.56 20.02 8.37
C ALA A 55 3.85 18.68 8.12
N VAL A 56 2.68 18.71 7.48
CA VAL A 56 1.94 17.49 7.15
C VAL A 56 2.71 16.63 6.15
N GLY A 57 3.38 17.25 5.17
CA GLY A 57 4.25 16.51 4.23
C GLY A 57 5.37 15.74 4.94
N ILE A 58 6.01 16.36 5.95
CA ILE A 58 7.04 15.72 6.78
C ILE A 58 6.45 14.57 7.58
N VAL A 59 5.33 14.77 8.25
CA VAL A 59 4.69 13.76 9.11
C VAL A 59 4.09 12.62 8.28
N PHE A 60 3.73 12.83 7.01
CA PHE A 60 3.37 11.72 6.09
C PHE A 60 4.50 10.72 5.94
N GLY A 61 5.77 11.14 6.01
CA GLY A 61 6.89 10.21 6.07
C GLY A 61 6.83 9.29 7.28
N LEU A 62 6.47 9.81 8.46
CA LEU A 62 6.26 9.01 9.67
C LEU A 62 5.09 8.05 9.52
N MET A 63 3.97 8.51 8.96
CA MET A 63 2.80 7.66 8.67
C MET A 63 3.16 6.54 7.68
N ALA A 64 3.95 6.83 6.65
CA ALA A 64 4.41 5.84 5.69
C ALA A 64 5.27 4.74 6.34
N ILE A 65 6.13 5.11 7.30
CA ILE A 65 6.92 4.15 8.08
C ILE A 65 5.99 3.25 8.91
N LEU A 66 5.03 3.84 9.64
CA LEU A 66 4.06 3.08 10.44
C LEU A 66 3.24 2.11 9.57
N GLN A 67 2.78 2.58 8.41
CA GLN A 67 2.06 1.75 7.44
C GLN A 67 2.95 0.64 6.86
N ALA A 68 4.21 0.91 6.57
CA ALA A 68 5.14 -0.08 6.04
C ALA A 68 5.34 -1.25 7.01
N PHE A 69 5.49 -0.97 8.30
CA PHE A 69 5.52 -2.00 9.34
C PHE A 69 4.16 -2.70 9.51
N GLY A 70 3.06 -1.95 9.50
CA GLY A 70 1.71 -2.52 9.51
C GLY A 70 1.47 -3.50 8.34
N PHE A 71 1.91 -3.14 7.14
CA PHE A 71 1.85 -4.03 5.97
C PHE A 71 2.81 -5.22 6.08
N MET A 72 3.99 -5.04 6.66
CA MET A 72 4.92 -6.15 6.91
C MET A 72 4.28 -7.20 7.81
N PHE A 73 3.76 -6.81 8.97
CA PHE A 73 3.06 -7.73 9.87
C PHE A 73 1.76 -8.27 9.23
N GLY A 74 1.00 -7.43 8.56
CA GLY A 74 -0.29 -7.78 7.97
C GLY A 74 -0.19 -8.76 6.81
N HIS A 75 0.64 -8.50 5.80
CA HIS A 75 0.86 -9.42 4.68
C HIS A 75 1.61 -10.67 5.13
N GLY A 76 2.58 -10.53 6.04
CA GLY A 76 3.32 -11.65 6.60
C GLY A 76 2.41 -12.64 7.33
N ALA A 77 1.52 -12.14 8.20
CA ALA A 77 0.52 -12.99 8.85
C ALA A 77 -0.51 -13.51 7.85
N GLY A 78 -1.12 -12.63 7.07
CA GLY A 78 -2.21 -12.97 6.16
C GLY A 78 -1.87 -14.10 5.19
N ALA A 79 -0.71 -14.01 4.52
CA ALA A 79 -0.27 -15.06 3.62
C ALA A 79 -0.01 -16.40 4.34
N ASN A 80 0.58 -16.35 5.54
CA ASN A 80 0.78 -17.53 6.36
C ASN A 80 -0.56 -18.13 6.82
N ILE A 81 -1.52 -17.31 7.27
CA ILE A 81 -2.85 -17.72 7.67
C ILE A 81 -3.57 -18.39 6.51
N SER A 82 -3.64 -17.73 5.35
CA SER A 82 -4.36 -18.25 4.19
C SER A 82 -3.81 -19.59 3.71
N ARG A 83 -2.48 -19.74 3.69
CA ARG A 83 -1.85 -21.04 3.36
C ARG A 83 -2.21 -22.15 4.35
N ARG A 84 -2.25 -21.84 5.65
CA ARG A 84 -2.59 -22.82 6.69
C ARG A 84 -4.07 -23.18 6.67
N LEU A 85 -4.93 -22.22 6.40
CA LEU A 85 -6.35 -22.49 6.20
C LEU A 85 -6.59 -23.38 4.96
N GLY A 86 -5.86 -23.14 3.87
CA GLY A 86 -5.85 -24.04 2.71
C GLY A 86 -5.37 -25.45 3.04
N ALA A 87 -4.38 -25.59 3.93
CA ALA A 87 -3.88 -26.86 4.43
C ALA A 87 -4.72 -27.48 5.57
N LYS A 88 -5.87 -26.90 5.92
CA LYS A 88 -6.77 -27.31 7.02
C LYS A 88 -6.14 -27.24 8.41
N ARG A 89 -5.15 -26.37 8.62
CA ARG A 89 -4.43 -26.17 9.91
C ARG A 89 -4.91 -24.89 10.60
N VAL A 90 -6.14 -24.88 11.08
CA VAL A 90 -6.79 -23.68 11.63
C VAL A 90 -6.11 -23.16 12.90
N GLU A 91 -5.64 -24.04 13.78
CA GLU A 91 -4.97 -23.65 15.02
C GLU A 91 -3.64 -22.92 14.75
N GLU A 92 -2.86 -23.38 13.75
CA GLU A 92 -1.65 -22.66 13.33
C GLU A 92 -2.00 -21.27 12.77
N ALA A 93 -3.09 -21.15 12.02
CA ALA A 93 -3.54 -19.86 11.52
C ALA A 93 -3.86 -18.87 12.65
N ARG A 94 -4.48 -19.34 13.74
CA ARG A 94 -4.76 -18.52 14.96
C ARG A 94 -3.48 -18.04 15.64
N ILE A 95 -2.43 -18.88 15.67
CA ILE A 95 -1.12 -18.50 16.21
C ILE A 95 -0.54 -17.33 15.40
N PHE A 96 -0.53 -17.43 14.05
CA PHE A 96 -0.03 -16.35 13.20
C PHE A 96 -0.84 -15.06 13.36
N ALA A 97 -2.17 -15.17 13.46
CA ALA A 97 -3.05 -14.02 13.65
C ALA A 97 -2.79 -13.29 14.96
N SER A 98 -2.77 -14.02 16.07
CA SER A 98 -2.56 -13.44 17.41
C SER A 98 -1.14 -12.88 17.55
N THR A 99 -0.12 -13.61 17.12
CA THR A 99 1.28 -13.18 17.19
C THR A 99 1.49 -11.89 16.40
N SER A 100 0.94 -11.80 15.19
CA SER A 100 1.09 -10.62 14.35
C SER A 100 0.30 -9.42 14.89
N PHE A 101 -0.91 -9.62 15.40
CA PHE A 101 -1.72 -8.56 15.99
C PHE A 101 -1.04 -7.94 17.21
N PHE A 102 -0.66 -8.76 18.20
CA PHE A 102 0.00 -8.26 19.41
C PHE A 102 1.40 -7.74 19.10
N GLY A 103 2.13 -8.36 18.16
CA GLY A 103 3.43 -7.88 17.71
C GLY A 103 3.34 -6.49 17.06
N SER A 104 2.36 -6.26 16.21
CA SER A 104 2.15 -4.94 15.58
C SER A 104 1.69 -3.88 16.57
N LEU A 105 0.84 -4.26 17.52
CA LEU A 105 0.38 -3.38 18.60
C LEU A 105 1.55 -2.94 19.48
N PHE A 106 2.40 -3.91 19.89
CA PHE A 106 3.61 -3.64 20.66
C PHE A 106 4.59 -2.73 19.90
N PHE A 107 4.82 -3.03 18.62
CA PHE A 107 5.71 -2.23 17.77
C PHE A 107 5.19 -0.82 17.56
N GLY A 108 3.89 -0.66 17.31
CA GLY A 108 3.23 0.64 17.21
C GLY A 108 3.32 1.45 18.51
N ALA A 109 3.12 0.79 19.67
CA ALA A 109 3.27 1.41 20.98
C ALA A 109 4.74 1.81 21.25
N LEU A 110 5.70 0.98 20.86
CA LEU A 110 7.13 1.28 21.00
C LEU A 110 7.51 2.53 20.17
N ILE A 111 7.07 2.59 18.91
CA ILE A 111 7.29 3.79 18.07
C ILE A 111 6.60 5.01 18.67
N ALA A 112 5.38 4.87 19.21
CA ALA A 112 4.66 5.96 19.87
C ALA A 112 5.46 6.49 21.06
N ILE A 113 5.90 5.64 21.97
CA ILE A 113 6.65 6.02 23.16
C ILE A 113 7.98 6.68 22.79
N LEU A 114 8.78 6.03 21.96
CA LEU A 114 10.07 6.59 21.52
C LEU A 114 9.90 7.89 20.73
N GLY A 115 8.92 7.93 19.82
CA GLY A 115 8.61 9.10 19.03
C GLY A 115 8.14 10.30 19.87
N LEU A 116 7.35 10.05 20.92
CA LEU A 116 6.90 11.12 21.82
C LEU A 116 8.05 11.63 22.72
N ILE A 117 8.92 10.73 23.21
CA ILE A 117 10.11 11.11 23.98
C ILE A 117 11.07 11.98 23.14
N PHE A 118 11.30 11.58 21.90
CA PHE A 118 12.23 12.21 20.99
C PHE A 118 11.52 13.04 19.89
N LEU A 119 10.35 13.62 20.19
CA LEU A 119 9.50 14.28 19.19
C LEU A 119 10.22 15.38 18.40
N ASN A 120 10.94 16.27 19.05
CA ASN A 120 11.67 17.36 18.40
C ASN A 120 12.84 16.84 17.54
N PRO A 121 13.77 16.01 18.07
CA PRO A 121 14.82 15.40 17.26
C PRO A 121 14.27 14.62 16.07
N LEU A 122 13.17 13.89 16.26
CA LEU A 122 12.52 13.13 15.20
C LEU A 122 12.02 14.03 14.07
N MET A 123 11.37 15.15 14.40
CA MET A 123 10.89 16.09 13.38
C MET A 123 12.05 16.75 12.62
N TYR A 124 13.14 17.12 13.31
CA TYR A 124 14.33 17.62 12.63
C TYR A 124 14.98 16.56 11.72
N LEU A 125 15.08 15.32 12.18
CA LEU A 125 15.61 14.20 11.38
C LEU A 125 14.78 13.98 10.11
N MET A 126 13.47 14.22 10.18
CA MET A 126 12.57 14.12 9.04
C MET A 126 12.55 15.35 8.14
N GLY A 127 13.38 16.36 8.42
CA GLY A 127 13.55 17.54 7.57
C GLY A 127 12.75 18.77 8.00
N SER A 128 12.25 18.84 9.24
CA SER A 128 11.57 20.03 9.75
C SER A 128 12.55 21.19 9.94
N THR A 129 12.10 22.38 9.57
CA THR A 129 12.80 23.64 9.91
C THR A 129 12.25 24.22 11.21
N SER A 130 12.91 25.23 11.77
CA SER A 130 12.44 25.92 12.98
C SER A 130 11.04 26.54 12.82
N THR A 131 10.68 26.97 11.62
CA THR A 131 9.37 27.56 11.29
C THR A 131 8.27 26.51 11.13
N ILE A 132 8.63 25.32 10.65
CA ILE A 132 7.70 24.20 10.43
C ILE A 132 7.49 23.38 11.72
N LEU A 133 8.50 23.34 12.60
CA LEU A 133 8.52 22.51 13.79
C LEU A 133 7.27 22.59 14.68
N PRO A 134 6.71 23.78 15.00
CA PRO A 134 5.52 23.86 15.84
C PRO A 134 4.31 23.10 15.24
N TYR A 135 4.11 23.22 13.92
CA TYR A 135 3.04 22.54 13.22
C TYR A 135 3.31 21.04 13.10
N ALA A 136 4.56 20.67 12.79
CA ALA A 136 4.97 19.25 12.68
C ALA A 136 4.82 18.54 14.04
N ARG A 137 5.19 19.17 15.14
CA ARG A 137 4.99 18.64 16.49
C ARG A 137 3.51 18.40 16.80
N ALA A 138 2.67 19.41 16.52
CA ALA A 138 1.24 19.34 16.81
C ALA A 138 0.57 18.19 16.06
N TYR A 139 0.91 17.99 14.79
CA TYR A 139 0.36 16.90 13.99
C TYR A 139 0.98 15.53 14.37
N ALA A 140 2.31 15.46 14.47
CA ALA A 140 3.02 14.22 14.79
C ALA A 140 2.67 13.66 16.17
N PHE A 141 2.37 14.51 17.16
CA PHE A 141 1.91 14.09 18.47
C PHE A 141 0.68 13.16 18.36
N PHE A 142 -0.33 13.56 17.61
CA PHE A 142 -1.54 12.74 17.42
C PHE A 142 -1.29 11.51 16.56
N ILE A 143 -0.44 11.61 15.54
CA ILE A 143 -0.06 10.46 14.71
C ILE A 143 0.69 9.40 15.54
N LEU A 144 1.57 9.81 16.43
CA LEU A 144 2.28 8.90 17.34
C LEU A 144 1.33 8.23 18.33
N ILE A 145 0.37 8.98 18.89
CA ILE A 145 -0.69 8.40 19.73
C ILE A 145 -1.51 7.37 18.92
N ALA A 146 -1.79 7.65 17.65
CA ALA A 146 -2.53 6.74 16.79
C ALA A 146 -1.71 5.54 16.28
N ALA A 147 -0.38 5.53 16.43
CA ALA A 147 0.48 4.50 15.86
C ALA A 147 0.09 3.07 16.24
N PRO A 148 -0.26 2.72 17.50
CA PRO A 148 -0.73 1.38 17.82
C PRO A 148 -2.03 0.99 17.07
N ALA A 149 -2.95 1.93 16.94
CA ALA A 149 -4.19 1.71 16.20
C ALA A 149 -3.94 1.58 14.70
N MET A 150 -3.05 2.38 14.12
CA MET A 150 -2.69 2.32 12.70
C MET A 150 -2.05 0.99 12.33
N THR A 151 -1.05 0.55 13.09
CA THR A 151 -0.34 -0.71 12.82
C THR A 151 -1.25 -1.92 13.01
N SER A 152 -2.03 -1.98 14.08
CA SER A 152 -2.97 -3.08 14.35
C SER A 152 -4.15 -3.11 13.38
N SER A 153 -4.70 -1.96 12.99
CA SER A 153 -5.73 -1.86 11.95
C SER A 153 -5.24 -2.41 10.63
N CYS A 154 -4.00 -2.08 10.25
CA CYS A 154 -3.39 -2.58 9.03
C CYS A 154 -3.27 -4.11 9.05
N VAL A 155 -2.88 -4.69 10.18
CA VAL A 155 -2.81 -6.15 10.36
C VAL A 155 -4.21 -6.77 10.29
N MET A 156 -5.18 -6.26 11.02
CA MET A 156 -6.56 -6.77 11.03
C MET A 156 -7.18 -6.70 9.63
N ASN A 157 -7.02 -5.59 8.93
CA ASN A 157 -7.49 -5.43 7.56
C ASN A 157 -6.89 -6.47 6.60
N ASN A 158 -5.57 -6.68 6.68
CA ASN A 158 -4.89 -7.67 5.85
C ASN A 158 -5.35 -9.10 6.17
N ILE A 159 -5.46 -9.48 7.44
CA ILE A 159 -5.93 -10.82 7.84
C ILE A 159 -7.33 -11.08 7.29
N LEU A 160 -8.28 -10.11 7.43
CA LEU A 160 -9.63 -10.24 6.87
C LEU A 160 -9.58 -10.49 5.36
N ARG A 161 -8.75 -9.77 4.62
CA ARG A 161 -8.61 -9.99 3.18
C ARG A 161 -8.08 -11.38 2.85
N TYR A 162 -7.03 -11.81 3.54
CA TYR A 162 -6.43 -13.13 3.33
C TYR A 162 -7.32 -14.30 3.77
N GLU A 163 -8.30 -14.05 4.63
CA GLU A 163 -9.38 -14.99 4.93
C GLU A 163 -10.53 -14.96 3.90
N GLY A 164 -10.41 -14.13 2.84
CA GLY A 164 -11.45 -14.01 1.83
C GLY A 164 -12.63 -13.11 2.25
N GLN A 165 -12.47 -12.30 3.31
CA GLN A 165 -13.48 -11.37 3.83
C GLN A 165 -13.17 -9.92 3.42
N ALA A 166 -12.84 -9.71 2.13
CA ALA A 166 -12.43 -8.41 1.61
C ALA A 166 -13.48 -7.30 1.81
N SER A 167 -14.77 -7.62 1.77
CA SER A 167 -15.85 -6.67 2.03
C SER A 167 -15.85 -6.15 3.48
N LEU A 168 -15.55 -7.02 4.46
CA LEU A 168 -15.43 -6.59 5.86
C LEU A 168 -14.20 -5.69 6.04
N ALA A 169 -13.07 -6.06 5.42
CA ALA A 169 -11.86 -5.24 5.40
C ALA A 169 -12.13 -3.86 4.80
N MET A 170 -12.87 -3.79 3.70
CA MET A 170 -13.29 -2.53 3.07
C MET A 170 -14.10 -1.67 4.03
N ILE A 171 -15.12 -2.22 4.69
CA ILE A 171 -15.96 -1.46 5.62
C ILE A 171 -15.10 -0.80 6.72
N GLY A 172 -14.18 -1.56 7.34
CA GLY A 172 -13.32 -1.01 8.39
C GLY A 172 -12.44 0.13 7.92
N LEU A 173 -11.78 -0.02 6.78
CA LEU A 173 -10.88 1.00 6.23
C LEU A 173 -11.65 2.23 5.72
N THR A 174 -12.73 2.00 4.96
CA THR A 174 -13.53 3.07 4.36
C THR A 174 -14.24 3.90 5.42
N SER A 175 -14.75 3.27 6.48
CA SER A 175 -15.36 3.99 7.61
C SER A 175 -14.37 4.93 8.27
N GLY A 176 -13.12 4.49 8.52
CA GLY A 176 -12.07 5.34 9.06
C GLY A 176 -11.77 6.53 8.15
N SER A 177 -11.63 6.30 6.84
CA SER A 177 -11.37 7.36 5.86
C SER A 177 -12.50 8.40 5.79
N ILE A 178 -13.74 7.96 5.80
CA ILE A 178 -14.91 8.85 5.79
C ILE A 178 -14.95 9.69 7.08
N ILE A 179 -14.78 9.05 8.23
CA ILE A 179 -14.77 9.73 9.54
C ILE A 179 -13.63 10.76 9.59
N ASN A 180 -12.47 10.45 9.01
CA ASN A 180 -11.36 11.40 8.95
C ASN A 180 -11.73 12.65 8.14
N ILE A 181 -12.29 12.52 6.94
CA ILE A 181 -12.70 13.67 6.12
C ILE A 181 -13.72 14.56 6.85
N PHE A 182 -14.73 13.96 7.49
CA PHE A 182 -15.68 14.71 8.29
C PHE A 182 -15.04 15.34 9.54
N GLY A 183 -14.14 14.63 10.19
CA GLY A 183 -13.40 15.12 11.33
C GLY A 183 -12.51 16.32 10.98
N ASP A 184 -11.81 16.28 9.86
CA ASP A 184 -11.01 17.38 9.35
C ASP A 184 -11.90 18.64 9.14
N TYR A 185 -13.04 18.45 8.49
CA TYR A 185 -13.99 19.56 8.33
C TYR A 185 -14.45 20.13 9.67
N ILE A 186 -14.84 19.28 10.61
CA ILE A 186 -15.35 19.71 11.92
C ILE A 186 -14.24 20.39 12.74
N PHE A 187 -13.08 19.75 12.93
CA PHE A 187 -12.03 20.26 13.80
C PHE A 187 -11.29 21.46 13.21
N MET A 188 -11.10 21.47 11.87
CA MET A 188 -10.36 22.55 11.24
C MET A 188 -11.25 23.74 10.85
N ARG A 189 -12.47 23.49 10.34
CA ARG A 189 -13.35 24.56 9.83
C ARG A 189 -14.33 25.10 10.88
N ILE A 190 -14.91 24.22 11.72
CA ILE A 190 -15.89 24.63 12.74
C ILE A 190 -15.18 25.04 14.02
N PHE A 191 -14.28 24.21 14.53
CA PHE A 191 -13.55 24.49 15.77
C PHE A 191 -12.26 25.30 15.58
N HIS A 192 -11.84 25.58 14.36
CA HIS A 192 -10.65 26.37 14.01
C HIS A 192 -9.35 25.89 14.67
N MET A 193 -9.20 24.58 14.87
CA MET A 193 -8.04 23.98 15.55
C MET A 193 -6.78 23.89 14.66
N GLY A 194 -6.86 24.28 13.40
CA GLY A 194 -5.74 24.22 12.47
C GLY A 194 -5.16 22.81 12.32
N VAL A 195 -3.82 22.70 12.26
CA VAL A 195 -3.11 21.43 12.09
C VAL A 195 -3.34 20.45 13.26
N THR A 196 -3.53 20.97 14.46
CA THR A 196 -3.87 20.14 15.63
C THR A 196 -5.20 19.41 15.42
N GLY A 197 -6.17 20.09 14.80
CA GLY A 197 -7.46 19.49 14.43
C GLY A 197 -7.34 18.35 13.43
N ALA A 198 -6.50 18.51 12.41
CA ALA A 198 -6.22 17.45 11.44
C ALA A 198 -5.57 16.22 12.10
N GLY A 199 -4.58 16.45 12.97
CA GLY A 199 -3.95 15.36 13.73
C GLY A 199 -4.93 14.61 14.63
N LEU A 200 -5.78 15.34 15.35
CA LEU A 200 -6.81 14.78 16.23
C LEU A 200 -7.83 13.97 15.42
N SER A 201 -8.30 14.50 14.29
CA SER A 201 -9.21 13.82 13.36
C SER A 201 -8.62 12.49 12.89
N THR A 202 -7.36 12.51 12.47
CA THR A 202 -6.64 11.30 12.03
C THR A 202 -6.53 10.30 13.18
N ALA A 203 -6.15 10.71 14.38
CA ALA A 203 -6.04 9.81 15.51
C ALA A 203 -7.38 9.16 15.86
N LEU A 204 -8.45 9.95 15.97
CA LEU A 204 -9.78 9.44 16.28
C LEU A 204 -10.29 8.48 15.21
N SER A 205 -10.14 8.83 13.93
CA SER A 205 -10.56 7.97 12.82
C SER A 205 -9.80 6.64 12.80
N GLN A 206 -8.52 6.62 13.12
CA GLN A 206 -7.73 5.40 13.21
C GLN A 206 -8.18 4.50 14.37
N TYR A 207 -8.46 5.04 15.55
CA TYR A 207 -9.00 4.27 16.67
C TYR A 207 -10.39 3.73 16.38
N ILE A 208 -11.28 4.53 15.77
CA ILE A 208 -12.63 4.09 15.39
C ILE A 208 -12.53 2.97 14.33
N SER A 209 -11.68 3.13 13.32
CA SER A 209 -11.41 2.08 12.32
C SER A 209 -10.89 0.79 12.97
N ALA A 210 -9.93 0.91 13.89
CA ALA A 210 -9.40 -0.22 14.65
C ALA A 210 -10.50 -0.94 15.45
N PHE A 211 -11.36 -0.18 16.10
CA PHE A 211 -12.50 -0.73 16.87
C PHE A 211 -13.52 -1.43 15.98
N ILE A 212 -13.86 -0.85 14.83
CA ILE A 212 -14.76 -1.45 13.85
C ILE A 212 -14.18 -2.78 13.36
N LEU A 213 -12.90 -2.78 12.94
CA LEU A 213 -12.21 -4.00 12.48
C LEU A 213 -12.18 -5.06 13.59
N TYR A 214 -11.79 -4.69 14.81
CA TYR A 214 -11.72 -5.61 15.93
C TYR A 214 -13.08 -6.23 16.25
N SER A 215 -14.16 -5.45 16.18
CA SER A 215 -15.53 -5.94 16.42
C SER A 215 -15.95 -7.03 15.41
N MET A 216 -15.40 -7.01 14.18
CA MET A 216 -15.72 -8.01 13.16
C MET A 216 -15.16 -9.40 13.50
N TYR A 217 -14.01 -9.45 14.21
CA TYR A 217 -13.43 -10.70 14.70
C TYR A 217 -14.28 -11.32 15.83
N HIS A 218 -14.91 -10.50 16.65
CA HIS A 218 -15.79 -10.99 17.72
C HIS A 218 -17.15 -11.52 17.22
N LYS A 219 -17.60 -11.05 16.05
CA LYS A 219 -18.89 -11.52 15.49
C LYS A 219 -18.82 -12.92 14.84
N GLY A 220 -17.72 -13.64 15.02
CA GLY A 220 -17.56 -15.00 14.54
C GLY A 220 -17.53 -15.15 13.01
N LYS A 221 -17.22 -14.09 12.26
CA LYS A 221 -17.15 -14.10 10.79
C LYS A 221 -15.78 -14.50 10.25
N THR A 222 -14.81 -14.74 11.13
CA THR A 222 -13.40 -15.03 10.82
C THR A 222 -12.95 -16.30 11.52
N GLN A 223 -11.94 -16.97 10.97
CA GLN A 223 -11.30 -18.12 11.61
C GLN A 223 -10.19 -17.67 12.57
N SER A 224 -9.59 -16.52 12.29
CA SER A 224 -8.60 -15.89 13.15
C SER A 224 -9.23 -15.30 14.41
N CYS A 225 -8.49 -15.35 15.49
CA CYS A 225 -8.84 -14.69 16.76
C CYS A 225 -7.59 -14.05 17.37
N PHE A 226 -7.79 -13.06 18.21
CA PHE A 226 -6.72 -12.34 18.89
C PHE A 226 -6.76 -12.68 20.39
N LYS A 227 -6.13 -13.78 20.76
CA LYS A 227 -6.03 -14.25 22.15
C LYS A 227 -4.57 -14.38 22.53
N TRP A 228 -4.24 -13.91 23.73
CA TRP A 228 -2.87 -13.98 24.25
C TRP A 228 -2.32 -15.40 24.32
N GLN A 229 -3.18 -16.37 24.58
CA GLN A 229 -2.79 -17.81 24.63
C GLN A 229 -2.25 -18.38 23.30
N TYR A 230 -2.55 -17.72 22.15
CA TYR A 230 -2.05 -18.11 20.83
C TYR A 230 -0.83 -17.30 20.40
N VAL A 231 -0.32 -16.40 21.24
CA VAL A 231 0.91 -15.67 20.92
C VAL A 231 2.10 -16.62 21.06
N SER A 232 2.86 -16.76 19.98
CA SER A 232 4.09 -17.56 19.95
C SER A 232 5.30 -16.67 19.69
N LEU A 233 6.30 -16.77 20.55
CA LEU A 233 7.59 -16.11 20.39
C LEU A 233 8.63 -17.01 19.70
N GLU A 234 8.20 -18.14 19.14
CA GLU A 234 9.08 -19.04 18.41
C GLU A 234 9.69 -18.34 17.20
N LYS A 235 10.99 -18.50 17.01
CA LYS A 235 11.75 -17.92 15.90
C LYS A 235 11.15 -18.28 14.53
N HIS A 236 10.61 -19.48 14.41
CA HIS A 236 9.96 -19.93 13.19
C HIS A 236 8.69 -19.10 12.85
N VAL A 237 7.84 -18.80 13.81
CA VAL A 237 6.60 -18.03 13.61
C VAL A 237 6.94 -16.58 13.28
N ILE A 238 7.74 -15.93 14.14
CA ILE A 238 8.14 -14.52 13.93
C ILE A 238 8.95 -14.39 12.65
N GLY A 239 9.92 -15.27 12.42
CA GLY A 239 10.74 -15.26 11.21
C GLY A 239 9.92 -15.44 9.93
N SER A 240 8.89 -16.30 9.95
CA SER A 240 7.98 -16.46 8.80
C SER A 240 7.11 -15.22 8.56
N ILE A 241 6.60 -14.57 9.62
CA ILE A 241 5.85 -13.31 9.50
C ILE A 241 6.72 -12.23 8.88
N VAL A 242 7.92 -12.03 9.43
CA VAL A 242 8.85 -11.00 8.95
C VAL A 242 9.29 -11.31 7.51
N ALA A 243 9.74 -12.52 7.23
CA ALA A 243 10.25 -12.89 5.90
C ALA A 243 9.20 -12.70 4.80
N VAL A 244 7.95 -13.16 5.03
CA VAL A 244 6.86 -13.04 4.05
C VAL A 244 6.32 -11.61 3.96
N GLY A 245 6.44 -10.84 5.04
CA GLY A 245 6.02 -9.43 5.08
C GLY A 245 7.07 -8.45 4.55
N PHE A 246 8.34 -8.81 4.60
CA PHE A 246 9.47 -7.94 4.23
C PHE A 246 9.38 -7.35 2.81
N PRO A 247 8.88 -8.06 1.78
CA PRO A 247 8.64 -7.46 0.46
C PRO A 247 7.75 -6.22 0.51
N SER A 248 6.77 -6.19 1.41
CA SER A 248 5.88 -5.02 1.56
C SER A 248 6.59 -3.84 2.23
N LEU A 249 7.44 -4.11 3.21
CA LEU A 249 8.31 -3.10 3.81
C LEU A 249 9.27 -2.49 2.78
N CYS A 250 9.93 -3.33 1.98
CA CYS A 250 10.81 -2.89 0.91
C CYS A 250 10.06 -2.05 -0.13
N ARG A 251 8.87 -2.47 -0.56
CA ARG A 251 8.07 -1.74 -1.53
C ARG A 251 7.74 -0.34 -1.04
N GLN A 252 7.26 -0.19 0.21
CA GLN A 252 6.91 1.12 0.78
C GLN A 252 8.13 2.00 1.03
N GLY A 253 9.18 1.43 1.63
CA GLY A 253 10.40 2.17 1.94
C GLY A 253 11.13 2.65 0.68
N LEU A 254 11.31 1.78 -0.30
CA LEU A 254 11.94 2.12 -1.55
C LEU A 254 11.11 3.11 -2.37
N ASN A 255 9.79 3.04 -2.32
CA ASN A 255 8.94 4.03 -2.97
C ASN A 255 9.18 5.44 -2.42
N SER A 256 9.35 5.59 -1.11
CA SER A 256 9.66 6.87 -0.50
C SER A 256 11.04 7.40 -0.92
N ILE A 257 12.06 6.52 -0.93
CA ILE A 257 13.41 6.86 -1.40
C ILE A 257 13.38 7.26 -2.89
N SER A 258 12.60 6.55 -3.70
CA SER A 258 12.46 6.84 -5.13
C SER A 258 11.87 8.23 -5.39
N VAL A 259 10.83 8.61 -4.65
CA VAL A 259 10.23 9.95 -4.75
C VAL A 259 11.24 11.03 -4.37
N MET A 260 12.02 10.82 -3.30
CA MET A 260 13.07 11.76 -2.91
C MET A 260 14.15 11.90 -4.01
N THR A 261 14.60 10.77 -4.58
CA THR A 261 15.61 10.75 -5.64
C THR A 261 15.08 11.41 -6.92
N LEU A 262 13.80 11.17 -7.27
CA LEU A 262 13.14 11.82 -8.39
C LEU A 262 13.10 13.33 -8.23
N ASN A 263 12.68 13.82 -7.05
CA ASN A 263 12.61 15.25 -6.77
C ASN A 263 13.99 15.90 -6.81
N PHE A 264 15.02 15.22 -6.30
CA PHE A 264 16.40 15.69 -6.37
C PHE A 264 16.89 15.78 -7.84
N ALA A 265 16.66 14.75 -8.64
CA ALA A 265 17.02 14.74 -10.04
C ALA A 265 16.23 15.76 -10.88
N ALA A 266 14.94 15.94 -10.58
CA ALA A 266 14.10 16.95 -11.22
C ALA A 266 14.53 18.38 -10.87
N GLY A 267 15.01 18.61 -9.64
CA GLY A 267 15.47 19.90 -9.16
C GLY A 267 16.63 20.50 -9.97
N ILE A 268 17.43 19.66 -10.65
CA ILE A 268 18.50 20.11 -11.55
C ILE A 268 17.91 20.87 -12.77
N TYR A 269 16.65 20.57 -13.14
CA TYR A 269 15.96 21.17 -14.29
C TYR A 269 14.98 22.30 -13.91
N GLY A 270 14.93 22.68 -12.63
CA GLY A 270 14.10 23.76 -12.12
C GLY A 270 12.85 23.27 -11.39
N ASP A 271 12.16 24.23 -10.79
CA ASP A 271 10.95 23.97 -9.98
C ASP A 271 9.80 23.45 -10.84
N GLU A 272 9.75 23.85 -12.12
CA GLU A 272 8.76 23.39 -13.07
C GLU A 272 8.84 21.88 -13.33
N ALA A 273 10.07 21.34 -13.38
CA ALA A 273 10.28 19.91 -13.53
C ALA A 273 9.85 19.13 -12.28
N ILE A 274 10.13 19.64 -11.09
CA ILE A 274 9.65 19.05 -9.82
C ILE A 274 8.13 19.04 -9.79
N ALA A 275 7.50 20.16 -10.13
CA ALA A 275 6.05 20.29 -10.16
C ALA A 275 5.41 19.34 -11.17
N ALA A 276 5.97 19.26 -12.39
CA ALA A 276 5.49 18.36 -13.43
C ALA A 276 5.56 16.88 -13.00
N MET A 277 6.73 16.43 -12.50
CA MET A 277 6.90 15.05 -12.06
C MET A 277 6.04 14.71 -10.84
N SER A 278 5.80 15.68 -9.94
CA SER A 278 4.88 15.50 -8.80
C SER A 278 3.44 15.26 -9.25
N VAL A 279 2.95 16.03 -10.23
CA VAL A 279 1.59 15.84 -10.78
C VAL A 279 1.47 14.49 -11.46
N VAL A 280 2.43 14.14 -12.32
CA VAL A 280 2.45 12.84 -13.02
C VAL A 280 2.48 11.68 -12.02
N SER A 281 3.34 11.75 -11.00
CA SER A 281 3.43 10.72 -9.96
C SER A 281 2.11 10.53 -9.20
N ARG A 282 1.36 11.60 -8.92
CA ARG A 282 0.03 11.51 -8.27
C ARG A 282 -0.97 10.76 -9.14
N ILE A 283 -1.03 11.08 -10.42
CA ILE A 283 -1.93 10.40 -11.36
C ILE A 283 -1.52 8.93 -11.53
N SER A 284 -0.23 8.66 -11.73
CA SER A 284 0.31 7.30 -11.85
C SER A 284 0.03 6.46 -10.61
N ASN A 285 0.15 7.03 -9.41
CA ASN A 285 -0.17 6.33 -8.15
C ASN A 285 -1.65 5.97 -8.03
N LEU A 286 -2.57 6.83 -8.51
CA LEU A 286 -3.99 6.48 -8.57
C LEU A 286 -4.24 5.27 -9.47
N ILE A 287 -3.64 5.27 -10.66
CA ILE A 287 -3.77 4.16 -11.62
C ILE A 287 -3.12 2.89 -11.05
N PHE A 288 -1.93 3.00 -10.49
CA PHE A 288 -1.24 1.90 -9.82
C PHE A 288 -2.05 1.28 -8.68
N SER A 289 -2.80 2.10 -7.93
CA SER A 289 -3.66 1.63 -6.84
C SER A 289 -4.77 0.69 -7.30
N VAL A 290 -5.26 0.85 -8.52
CA VAL A 290 -6.23 -0.07 -9.13
C VAL A 290 -5.57 -1.44 -9.35
N GLY A 291 -4.39 -1.47 -9.94
CA GLY A 291 -3.63 -2.71 -10.13
C GLY A 291 -3.28 -3.41 -8.81
N VAL A 292 -2.82 -2.64 -7.82
CA VAL A 292 -2.54 -3.16 -6.46
C VAL A 292 -3.80 -3.71 -5.81
N GLY A 293 -4.94 -3.04 -5.94
CA GLY A 293 -6.23 -3.51 -5.39
C GLY A 293 -6.64 -4.86 -5.98
N ILE A 294 -6.53 -5.03 -7.29
CA ILE A 294 -6.80 -6.31 -7.96
C ILE A 294 -5.83 -7.40 -7.49
N GLY A 295 -4.54 -7.08 -7.46
CA GLY A 295 -3.51 -8.01 -7.00
C GLY A 295 -3.68 -8.42 -5.53
N GLN A 296 -4.08 -7.49 -4.67
CA GLN A 296 -4.39 -7.80 -3.27
C GLN A 296 -5.65 -8.69 -3.12
N GLY A 297 -6.61 -8.58 -4.04
CA GLY A 297 -7.75 -9.51 -4.12
C GLY A 297 -7.34 -10.91 -4.56
N PHE A 298 -6.29 -11.02 -5.38
CA PHE A 298 -5.71 -12.30 -5.81
C PHE A 298 -4.92 -13.00 -4.70
N GLN A 299 -4.22 -12.28 -3.84
CA GLN A 299 -3.33 -12.85 -2.82
C GLN A 299 -3.98 -13.93 -1.93
N PRO A 300 -5.20 -13.75 -1.38
CA PRO A 300 -5.85 -14.80 -0.60
C PRO A 300 -6.13 -16.05 -1.40
N VAL A 301 -6.55 -15.92 -2.67
CA VAL A 301 -6.83 -17.05 -3.55
C VAL A 301 -5.54 -17.82 -3.85
N SER A 302 -4.46 -17.12 -4.13
CA SER A 302 -3.14 -17.67 -4.38
C SER A 302 -2.59 -18.42 -3.16
N ALA A 303 -2.55 -17.76 -1.99
CA ALA A 303 -2.04 -18.35 -0.76
C ALA A 303 -2.84 -19.60 -0.35
N PHE A 304 -4.16 -19.52 -0.41
CA PHE A 304 -5.07 -20.60 -0.05
C PHE A 304 -4.92 -21.79 -1.00
N SER A 305 -4.93 -21.56 -2.31
CA SER A 305 -4.79 -22.61 -3.32
C SER A 305 -3.44 -23.31 -3.21
N TYR A 306 -2.37 -22.55 -2.92
CA TYR A 306 -1.05 -23.13 -2.67
C TYR A 306 -1.04 -24.01 -1.41
N GLY A 307 -1.65 -23.54 -0.31
CA GLY A 307 -1.78 -24.33 0.93
C GLY A 307 -2.63 -25.59 0.76
N ALA A 308 -3.68 -25.53 -0.06
CA ALA A 308 -4.55 -26.65 -0.41
C ALA A 308 -3.94 -27.59 -1.47
N LYS A 309 -2.73 -27.31 -1.96
CA LYS A 309 -2.07 -28.04 -3.07
C LYS A 309 -2.88 -28.07 -4.37
N ARG A 310 -3.74 -27.05 -4.59
CA ARG A 310 -4.54 -26.89 -5.80
C ARG A 310 -3.82 -25.97 -6.78
N TYR A 311 -2.73 -26.47 -7.34
CA TYR A 311 -1.83 -25.68 -8.20
C TYR A 311 -2.49 -25.26 -9.52
N ASP A 312 -3.41 -26.05 -10.05
CA ASP A 312 -4.18 -25.67 -11.23
C ASP A 312 -5.01 -24.39 -10.99
N ARG A 313 -5.65 -24.31 -9.81
CA ARG A 313 -6.39 -23.11 -9.41
C ARG A 313 -5.48 -21.91 -9.22
N LEU A 314 -4.29 -22.13 -8.66
CA LEU A 314 -3.28 -21.07 -8.51
C LEU A 314 -2.88 -20.49 -9.86
N LYS A 315 -2.59 -21.35 -10.85
CA LYS A 315 -2.23 -20.94 -12.22
C LYS A 315 -3.37 -20.18 -12.88
N GLN A 316 -4.59 -20.72 -12.84
CA GLN A 316 -5.79 -20.07 -13.38
C GLN A 316 -6.05 -18.72 -12.74
N ALA A 317 -5.93 -18.61 -11.40
CA ALA A 317 -6.12 -17.39 -10.66
C ALA A 317 -5.08 -16.32 -11.05
N PHE A 318 -3.82 -16.72 -11.21
CA PHE A 318 -2.74 -15.82 -11.65
C PHE A 318 -3.01 -15.28 -13.07
N ILE A 319 -3.28 -16.18 -14.03
CA ILE A 319 -3.54 -15.80 -15.42
C ILE A 319 -4.76 -14.87 -15.49
N PHE A 320 -5.86 -15.22 -14.82
CA PHE A 320 -7.05 -14.37 -14.80
C PHE A 320 -6.76 -12.99 -14.19
N THR A 321 -6.03 -12.92 -13.08
CA THR A 321 -5.69 -11.66 -12.42
C THR A 321 -4.82 -10.78 -13.30
N VAL A 322 -3.77 -11.32 -13.91
CA VAL A 322 -2.91 -10.56 -14.82
C VAL A 322 -3.70 -10.08 -16.03
N THR A 323 -4.53 -10.94 -16.65
CA THR A 323 -5.36 -10.56 -17.78
C THR A 323 -6.35 -9.45 -17.41
N LEU A 324 -7.07 -9.59 -16.30
CA LEU A 324 -8.01 -8.59 -15.82
C LEU A 324 -7.32 -7.25 -15.54
N SER A 325 -6.18 -7.30 -14.83
CA SER A 325 -5.39 -6.10 -14.52
C SER A 325 -4.86 -5.44 -15.79
N THR A 326 -4.36 -6.22 -16.75
CA THR A 326 -3.89 -5.69 -18.05
C THR A 326 -5.02 -4.99 -18.80
N ILE A 327 -6.19 -5.61 -18.91
CA ILE A 327 -7.34 -5.01 -19.59
C ILE A 327 -7.75 -3.69 -18.90
N LEU A 328 -7.94 -3.69 -17.59
CA LEU A 328 -8.39 -2.50 -16.86
C LEU A 328 -7.36 -1.38 -16.88
N LEU A 329 -6.08 -1.70 -16.64
CA LEU A 329 -5.01 -0.72 -16.70
C LEU A 329 -4.82 -0.17 -18.13
N SER A 330 -5.00 -1.00 -19.16
CA SER A 330 -4.97 -0.58 -20.55
C SER A 330 -6.11 0.40 -20.89
N ILE A 331 -7.32 0.11 -20.45
CA ILE A 331 -8.46 1.01 -20.64
C ILE A 331 -8.21 2.36 -19.97
N ILE A 332 -7.77 2.34 -18.70
CA ILE A 332 -7.45 3.57 -17.96
C ILE A 332 -6.33 4.34 -18.65
N SER A 333 -5.28 3.63 -19.09
CA SER A 333 -4.15 4.22 -19.79
C SER A 333 -4.55 4.91 -21.11
N VAL A 334 -5.38 4.26 -21.92
CA VAL A 334 -5.91 4.85 -23.16
C VAL A 334 -6.74 6.09 -22.86
N ILE A 335 -7.61 6.05 -21.85
CA ILE A 335 -8.38 7.22 -21.41
C ILE A 335 -7.45 8.36 -20.99
N CYS A 336 -6.42 8.06 -20.18
CA CYS A 336 -5.44 9.05 -19.76
C CYS A 336 -4.64 9.62 -20.94
N LEU A 337 -4.29 8.82 -21.94
CA LEU A 337 -3.62 9.27 -23.16
C LEU A 337 -4.52 10.24 -23.98
N CYS A 338 -5.78 9.87 -24.16
CA CYS A 338 -6.74 10.71 -24.90
C CYS A 338 -7.03 12.05 -24.20
N PHE A 339 -7.06 12.02 -22.86
CA PHE A 339 -7.42 13.18 -22.04
C PHE A 339 -6.22 13.73 -21.23
N THR A 340 -4.98 13.50 -21.66
CA THR A 340 -3.78 13.93 -20.94
C THR A 340 -3.81 15.43 -20.62
N LYS A 341 -4.07 16.29 -21.62
CA LYS A 341 -4.07 17.73 -21.41
C LYS A 341 -5.20 18.20 -20.47
N PRO A 342 -6.48 17.82 -20.66
CA PRO A 342 -7.54 18.17 -19.72
C PRO A 342 -7.27 17.68 -18.29
N LEU A 343 -6.73 16.48 -18.15
CA LEU A 343 -6.42 15.90 -16.84
C LEU A 343 -5.33 16.70 -16.10
N LEU A 344 -4.26 17.08 -16.81
CA LEU A 344 -3.18 17.87 -16.24
C LEU A 344 -3.61 19.31 -15.91
N LEU A 345 -4.53 19.90 -16.70
CA LEU A 345 -5.07 21.23 -16.42
C LEU A 345 -5.87 21.31 -15.11
N LEU A 346 -6.32 20.17 -14.56
CA LEU A 346 -6.93 20.15 -13.23
C LEU A 346 -5.91 20.44 -12.10
N PHE A 347 -4.62 20.25 -12.37
CA PHE A 347 -3.56 20.39 -11.37
C PHE A 347 -2.70 21.62 -11.59
N THR A 348 -2.51 22.06 -12.83
CA THR A 348 -1.63 23.20 -13.15
C THR A 348 -2.10 23.93 -14.40
N GLN A 349 -1.90 25.25 -14.41
CA GLN A 349 -2.11 26.09 -15.60
C GLN A 349 -0.80 26.64 -16.18
N ASP A 350 0.33 26.34 -15.52
CA ASP A 350 1.65 26.73 -16.00
C ASP A 350 2.01 25.97 -17.27
N SER A 351 2.36 26.70 -18.32
CA SER A 351 2.65 26.13 -19.65
C SER A 351 3.91 25.29 -19.69
N GLN A 352 4.93 25.63 -18.88
CA GLN A 352 6.19 24.87 -18.81
C GLN A 352 5.98 23.57 -18.06
N VAL A 353 5.33 23.62 -16.89
CA VAL A 353 4.92 22.45 -16.13
C VAL A 353 4.06 21.52 -17.00
N LEU A 354 3.09 22.06 -17.71
CA LEU A 354 2.20 21.31 -18.57
C LEU A 354 2.92 20.58 -19.70
N SER A 355 3.91 21.22 -20.33
CA SER A 355 4.68 20.61 -21.43
C SER A 355 5.49 19.42 -20.98
N ILE A 356 6.18 19.53 -19.83
CA ILE A 356 6.97 18.45 -19.25
C ILE A 356 6.05 17.30 -18.77
N ALA A 357 4.96 17.66 -18.07
CA ALA A 357 4.00 16.70 -17.56
C ALA A 357 3.28 15.91 -18.66
N GLN A 358 2.96 16.56 -19.79
CA GLN A 358 2.36 15.88 -20.95
C GLN A 358 3.29 14.83 -21.55
N LEU A 359 4.58 15.16 -21.68
CA LEU A 359 5.58 14.22 -22.19
C LEU A 359 5.74 13.03 -21.21
N ALA A 360 5.88 13.31 -19.93
CA ALA A 360 6.01 12.30 -18.88
C ALA A 360 4.79 11.37 -18.84
N MET A 361 3.58 11.95 -18.86
CA MET A 361 2.34 11.18 -18.78
C MET A 361 2.15 10.25 -19.98
N LYS A 362 2.56 10.66 -21.18
CA LYS A 362 2.50 9.81 -22.37
C LYS A 362 3.36 8.54 -22.23
N PHE A 363 4.60 8.70 -21.78
CA PHE A 363 5.50 7.55 -21.59
C PHE A 363 5.04 6.66 -20.43
N GLU A 364 4.57 7.26 -19.34
CA GLU A 364 4.05 6.53 -18.20
C GLU A 364 2.83 5.69 -18.59
N CYS A 365 1.89 6.25 -19.35
CA CYS A 365 0.73 5.51 -19.85
C CYS A 365 1.13 4.31 -20.70
N ILE A 366 2.20 4.39 -21.50
CA ILE A 366 2.70 3.23 -22.25
C ILE A 366 3.24 2.15 -21.31
N ALA A 367 3.98 2.53 -20.27
CA ALA A 367 4.52 1.57 -19.31
C ALA A 367 3.45 0.87 -18.48
N ILE A 368 2.35 1.54 -18.18
CA ILE A 368 1.22 1.02 -17.41
C ILE A 368 0.64 -0.28 -18.02
N PHE A 369 0.66 -0.43 -19.36
CA PHE A 369 0.20 -1.67 -20.02
C PHE A 369 0.92 -2.92 -19.49
N PHE A 370 2.17 -2.80 -19.10
CA PHE A 370 3.01 -3.91 -18.67
C PHE A 370 3.00 -4.12 -17.15
N MET A 371 2.53 -3.15 -16.36
CA MET A 371 2.58 -3.18 -14.89
C MET A 371 1.86 -4.36 -14.27
N ALA A 372 0.81 -4.88 -14.91
CA ALA A 372 0.01 -6.00 -14.40
C ALA A 372 0.86 -7.24 -14.08
N ILE A 373 1.86 -7.54 -14.90
CA ILE A 373 2.76 -8.69 -14.71
C ILE A 373 3.64 -8.46 -13.48
N SER A 374 4.21 -7.27 -13.33
CA SER A 374 5.04 -6.91 -12.19
C SER A 374 4.29 -7.03 -10.86
N ILE A 375 3.08 -6.43 -10.80
CA ILE A 375 2.23 -6.47 -9.60
C ILE A 375 1.81 -7.92 -9.29
N GLY A 376 1.30 -8.64 -10.30
CA GLY A 376 0.83 -10.02 -10.14
C GLY A 376 1.94 -10.95 -9.68
N ALA A 377 3.13 -10.86 -10.26
CA ALA A 377 4.28 -11.68 -9.89
C ALA A 377 4.75 -11.40 -8.46
N ASN A 378 4.92 -10.13 -8.09
CA ASN A 378 5.31 -9.78 -6.73
C ASN A 378 4.34 -10.35 -5.70
N MET A 379 3.04 -10.20 -5.94
CA MET A 379 1.99 -10.69 -5.04
C MET A 379 1.87 -12.22 -5.04
N LEU A 380 2.10 -12.88 -6.17
CA LEU A 380 2.17 -14.35 -6.27
C LEU A 380 3.27 -14.88 -5.36
N PHE A 381 4.52 -14.45 -5.56
CA PHE A 381 5.66 -14.95 -4.81
C PHE A 381 5.57 -14.62 -3.31
N GLN A 382 5.02 -13.46 -2.96
CA GLN A 382 4.76 -13.09 -1.57
C GLN A 382 3.72 -14.02 -0.94
N SER A 383 2.60 -14.25 -1.60
CA SER A 383 1.48 -15.04 -1.06
C SER A 383 1.82 -16.53 -0.87
N ILE A 384 2.62 -17.11 -1.76
CA ILE A 384 3.09 -18.50 -1.62
C ILE A 384 4.29 -18.64 -0.66
N GLY A 385 4.86 -17.52 -0.18
CA GLY A 385 5.94 -17.49 0.81
C GLY A 385 7.34 -17.59 0.24
N ARG A 386 7.54 -17.37 -1.07
CA ARG A 386 8.87 -17.25 -1.68
C ARG A 386 9.42 -15.84 -1.46
N SER A 387 9.75 -15.56 -0.21
CA SER A 387 10.07 -14.22 0.30
C SER A 387 11.26 -13.56 -0.41
N VAL A 388 12.29 -14.31 -0.74
CA VAL A 388 13.50 -13.77 -1.41
C VAL A 388 13.15 -13.22 -2.78
N ILE A 389 12.44 -14.01 -3.60
CA ILE A 389 12.01 -13.59 -4.93
C ILE A 389 11.03 -12.42 -4.82
N ALA A 390 10.07 -12.49 -3.90
CA ALA A 390 9.11 -11.42 -3.67
C ALA A 390 9.79 -10.11 -3.25
N THR A 391 10.83 -10.17 -2.38
CA THR A 391 11.61 -9.00 -1.98
C THR A 391 12.39 -8.42 -3.14
N PHE A 392 13.06 -9.27 -3.93
CA PHE A 392 13.77 -8.83 -5.12
C PHE A 392 12.84 -8.12 -6.11
N LEU A 393 11.67 -8.71 -6.40
CA LEU A 393 10.69 -8.11 -7.31
C LEU A 393 10.07 -6.81 -6.75
N ALA A 394 9.86 -6.74 -5.42
CA ALA A 394 9.40 -5.52 -4.77
C ALA A 394 10.43 -4.39 -4.86
N ALA A 395 11.72 -4.74 -4.67
CA ALA A 395 12.82 -3.79 -4.75
C ALA A 395 13.14 -3.37 -6.20
N LEU A 396 12.85 -4.22 -7.16
CA LEU A 396 13.25 -4.00 -8.56
C LEU A 396 12.61 -2.72 -9.13
N ARG A 397 11.31 -2.56 -9.00
CA ARG A 397 10.57 -1.45 -9.58
C ARG A 397 11.01 -0.09 -9.05
N SER A 398 10.99 0.07 -7.74
CA SER A 398 11.21 1.37 -7.08
C SER A 398 12.66 1.58 -6.62
N GLY A 399 13.46 0.54 -6.52
CA GLY A 399 14.84 0.62 -6.03
C GLY A 399 15.86 0.30 -7.11
N LEU A 400 16.03 -1.01 -7.36
CA LEU A 400 17.15 -1.54 -8.14
C LEU A 400 17.15 -1.08 -9.61
N ALA A 401 15.99 -0.86 -10.23
CA ALA A 401 15.91 -0.33 -11.58
C ALA A 401 15.76 1.19 -11.58
N PHE A 402 14.80 1.73 -10.83
CA PHE A 402 14.45 3.14 -10.91
C PHE A 402 15.58 4.08 -10.43
N ILE A 403 16.17 3.82 -9.26
CA ILE A 403 17.19 4.73 -8.68
C ILE A 403 18.40 4.90 -9.60
N PRO A 404 19.00 3.83 -10.14
CA PRO A 404 20.06 4.01 -11.13
C PRO A 404 19.61 4.74 -12.38
N LEU A 405 18.44 4.43 -12.91
CA LEU A 405 17.94 5.05 -14.14
C LEU A 405 17.66 6.54 -13.96
N VAL A 406 17.04 6.96 -12.85
CA VAL A 406 16.74 8.38 -12.59
C VAL A 406 18.01 9.20 -12.33
N ILE A 407 19.11 8.56 -11.97
CA ILE A 407 20.42 9.23 -11.84
C ILE A 407 21.12 9.26 -13.20
N LEU A 408 21.18 8.14 -13.93
CA LEU A 408 22.00 8.01 -15.14
C LEU A 408 21.35 8.62 -16.39
N LEU A 409 20.05 8.37 -16.63
CA LEU A 409 19.40 8.80 -17.86
C LEU A 409 19.34 10.33 -18.05
N PRO A 410 19.14 11.14 -17.01
CA PRO A 410 19.20 12.59 -17.13
C PRO A 410 20.57 13.11 -17.60
N HIS A 411 21.66 12.43 -17.26
CA HIS A 411 23.00 12.80 -17.74
C HIS A 411 23.20 12.54 -19.24
N ILE A 412 22.44 11.57 -19.80
CA ILE A 412 22.56 11.17 -21.21
C ILE A 412 21.57 11.95 -22.09
N TRP A 413 20.31 12.06 -21.64
CA TRP A 413 19.19 12.60 -22.42
C TRP A 413 18.52 13.82 -21.79
N GLY A 414 19.13 14.44 -20.79
CA GLY A 414 18.56 15.59 -20.12
C GLY A 414 17.18 15.32 -19.50
N ILE A 415 16.27 16.27 -19.62
CA ILE A 415 14.91 16.17 -19.07
C ILE A 415 14.12 14.98 -19.64
N THR A 416 14.38 14.59 -20.89
CA THR A 416 13.76 13.40 -21.50
C THR A 416 14.22 12.13 -20.78
N GLY A 417 15.47 12.06 -20.35
CA GLY A 417 15.99 10.97 -19.53
C GLY A 417 15.31 10.88 -18.16
N LEU A 418 15.05 12.04 -17.52
CA LEU A 418 14.30 12.10 -16.28
C LEU A 418 12.90 11.52 -16.45
N VAL A 419 12.20 11.94 -17.47
CA VAL A 419 10.82 11.52 -17.80
C VAL A 419 10.74 10.03 -18.13
N LEU A 420 11.75 9.47 -18.81
CA LEU A 420 11.79 8.06 -19.19
C LEU A 420 12.23 7.11 -18.06
N SER A 421 12.75 7.62 -16.95
CA SER A 421 13.32 6.80 -15.88
C SER A 421 12.31 5.85 -15.28
N GLN A 422 11.09 6.33 -14.93
CA GLN A 422 10.04 5.49 -14.37
C GLN A 422 9.46 4.49 -15.40
N PRO A 423 9.09 4.90 -16.63
CA PRO A 423 8.63 3.99 -17.66
C PRO A 423 9.59 2.84 -17.96
N ILE A 424 10.89 3.12 -18.04
CA ILE A 424 11.90 2.08 -18.28
C ILE A 424 12.02 1.15 -17.06
N ALA A 425 12.00 1.69 -15.84
CA ALA A 425 12.00 0.87 -14.62
C ALA A 425 10.79 -0.06 -14.56
N ASP A 426 9.61 0.41 -14.95
CA ASP A 426 8.37 -0.37 -14.97
C ASP A 426 8.42 -1.47 -16.03
N LEU A 427 9.00 -1.21 -17.19
CA LEU A 427 9.26 -2.24 -18.21
C LEU A 427 10.23 -3.31 -17.70
N CYS A 428 11.34 -2.92 -17.09
CA CYS A 428 12.27 -3.86 -16.46
C CYS A 428 11.58 -4.72 -15.40
N ALA A 429 10.79 -4.07 -14.52
CA ALA A 429 10.03 -4.76 -13.48
C ALA A 429 8.94 -5.70 -14.04
N SER A 430 8.53 -5.52 -15.27
CA SER A 430 7.54 -6.39 -15.94
C SER A 430 8.17 -7.57 -16.67
N ILE A 431 9.36 -7.40 -17.23
CA ILE A 431 10.07 -8.45 -17.99
C ILE A 431 10.79 -9.42 -17.06
N VAL A 432 11.50 -8.91 -16.05
CA VAL A 432 12.33 -9.72 -15.14
C VAL A 432 11.56 -10.80 -14.39
N PRO A 433 10.29 -10.65 -13.96
CA PRO A 433 9.54 -11.71 -13.31
C PRO A 433 9.19 -12.90 -14.19
N ILE A 434 9.18 -12.76 -15.51
CA ILE A 434 8.69 -13.79 -16.45
C ILE A 434 9.42 -15.12 -16.29
N PRO A 435 10.77 -15.20 -16.29
CA PRO A 435 11.48 -16.46 -16.06
C PRO A 435 11.13 -17.12 -14.73
N PHE A 436 10.98 -16.32 -13.66
CA PHE A 436 10.62 -16.84 -12.33
C PHE A 436 9.22 -17.46 -12.31
N ILE A 437 8.26 -16.85 -13.01
CA ILE A 437 6.89 -17.36 -13.15
C ILE A 437 6.90 -18.69 -13.90
N PHE A 438 7.61 -18.78 -15.03
CA PHE A 438 7.73 -20.01 -15.80
C PHE A 438 8.40 -21.12 -14.99
N SER A 439 9.48 -20.82 -14.27
CA SER A 439 10.16 -21.77 -13.39
C SER A 439 9.22 -22.30 -12.31
N LEU A 440 8.46 -21.40 -11.64
CA LEU A 440 7.48 -21.79 -10.63
C LEU A 440 6.40 -22.70 -11.22
N PHE A 441 5.84 -22.34 -12.36
CA PHE A 441 4.75 -23.13 -12.96
C PHE A 441 5.22 -24.49 -13.47
N LYS A 442 6.48 -24.61 -13.88
CA LYS A 442 7.10 -25.90 -14.21
C LYS A 442 7.31 -26.76 -12.96
N GLU A 443 7.72 -26.16 -11.84
CA GLU A 443 7.89 -26.85 -10.56
C GLU A 443 6.56 -27.39 -10.00
N LEU A 444 5.46 -26.66 -10.24
CA LEU A 444 4.11 -26.99 -9.75
C LEU A 444 3.29 -27.86 -10.73
N SER A 445 3.84 -28.25 -11.87
CA SER A 445 3.21 -29.15 -12.82
C SER A 445 3.60 -30.56 -12.54
#